data_b9fffa487991a443678b48e4f44e6d48
#
_entry.id   b9fffa487991a443678b48e4f44e6d48
#
_cell.length_a   1.000
_cell.length_b   1.000
_cell.length_c   1.000
_cell.angle_alpha   90.00
_cell.angle_beta   90.00
_cell.angle_gamma   90.00
#
_symmetry.space_group_name_H-M   'P 1'
#
loop_
_entity.id
_entity.type
_entity.pdbx_description
1 polymer ?
#
loop_
_entity_poly.entity_id
_entity_poly.type
_entity_poly.pdbx_seq_one_letter_code
_entity_poly.pdbx_strand_id
1 'polypeptide(L)'
;MTIWGRANSVNVQKVLWCLAELDVPYQRIDAGMQFGRNDQPDYLAMNPNGRIPTLVEGDYVLWESNSVMRYLCMAHGQGSPVY
;
A
#
# COMPACT_ATOMS: atom_id res chain seq x y z
N MET A 1 -10.15 0.24 2.21
CA MET A 1 -8.76 0.30 1.66
C MET A 1 -7.96 -0.89 2.14
N THR A 2 -7.25 -1.52 1.26
CA THR A 2 -6.42 -2.68 1.58
C THR A 2 -4.98 -2.40 1.16
N ILE A 3 -4.03 -2.74 2.05
CA ILE A 3 -2.59 -2.64 1.78
C ILE A 3 -2.01 -4.05 1.81
N TRP A 4 -1.50 -4.50 0.68
CA TRP A 4 -0.80 -5.78 0.58
C TRP A 4 0.67 -5.58 0.87
N GLY A 5 1.18 -6.24 1.91
CA GLY A 5 2.58 -6.17 2.24
C GLY A 5 2.86 -6.57 3.67
N ARG A 6 4.03 -7.17 3.90
CA ARG A 6 4.46 -7.56 5.25
C ARG A 6 4.80 -6.33 6.09
N ALA A 7 4.50 -6.40 7.39
CA ALA A 7 4.65 -5.24 8.28
C ALA A 7 6.12 -4.82 8.49
N ASN A 8 7.07 -5.74 8.28
CA ASN A 8 8.50 -5.45 8.49
C ASN A 8 9.23 -4.98 7.22
N SER A 9 8.49 -4.65 6.15
CA SER A 9 9.08 -4.06 4.95
C SER A 9 9.19 -2.54 5.13
N VAL A 10 10.35 -1.96 4.84
CA VAL A 10 10.55 -0.51 4.93
C VAL A 10 9.57 0.24 4.03
N ASN A 11 9.37 -0.23 2.80
CA ASN A 11 8.46 0.43 1.87
C ASN A 11 7.00 0.33 2.33
N VAL A 12 6.61 -0.80 2.91
CA VAL A 12 5.27 -0.95 3.49
C VAL A 12 5.13 -0.04 4.71
N GLN A 13 6.14 0.04 5.57
CA GLN A 13 6.11 0.90 6.76
C GLN A 13 5.92 2.37 6.40
N LYS A 14 6.52 2.84 5.31
CA LYS A 14 6.31 4.21 4.82
C LYS A 14 4.84 4.47 4.52
N VAL A 15 4.17 3.54 3.86
CA VAL A 15 2.75 3.66 3.52
C VAL A 15 1.90 3.60 4.77
N LEU A 16 2.20 2.68 5.70
CA LEU A 16 1.44 2.55 6.95
C LEU A 16 1.59 3.81 7.81
N TRP A 17 2.80 4.38 7.87
CA TRP A 17 3.03 5.63 8.57
C TRP A 17 2.19 6.76 7.97
N CYS A 18 2.17 6.86 6.65
CA CYS A 18 1.38 7.87 5.95
C CYS A 18 -0.11 7.73 6.26
N LEU A 19 -0.63 6.49 6.26
CA LEU A 19 -2.03 6.24 6.60
C LEU A 19 -2.35 6.64 8.04
N ALA A 20 -1.42 6.38 8.98
CA ALA A 20 -1.60 6.76 10.38
C ALA A 20 -1.65 8.29 10.53
N GLU A 21 -0.76 9.00 9.85
CA GLU A 21 -0.73 10.46 9.90
C GLU A 21 -1.98 11.10 9.29
N LEU A 22 -2.54 10.47 8.26
CA LEU A 22 -3.76 10.93 7.60
C LEU A 22 -5.03 10.45 8.30
N ASP A 23 -4.89 9.58 9.31
CA ASP A 23 -6.00 8.99 10.05
C ASP A 23 -6.98 8.23 9.12
N VAL A 24 -6.43 7.49 8.17
CA VAL A 24 -7.20 6.70 7.20
C VAL A 24 -7.24 5.25 7.66
N PRO A 25 -8.44 4.68 7.86
CA PRO A 25 -8.56 3.27 8.21
C PRO A 25 -8.20 2.37 7.03
N TYR A 26 -7.55 1.24 7.32
CA TYR A 26 -7.13 0.30 6.29
C TYR A 26 -7.06 -1.11 6.86
N GLN A 27 -7.02 -2.09 5.94
CA GLN A 27 -6.75 -3.49 6.25
C GLN A 27 -5.41 -3.85 5.61
N ARG A 28 -4.51 -4.47 6.39
CA ARG A 28 -3.23 -4.94 5.86
C ARG A 28 -3.29 -6.46 5.68
N ILE A 29 -2.80 -6.94 4.54
CA ILE A 29 -2.69 -8.37 4.24
C ILE A 29 -1.22 -8.70 4.03
N ASP A 30 -0.71 -9.72 4.73
CA ASP A 30 0.68 -10.13 4.62
C ASP A 30 1.02 -10.60 3.22
N ALA A 31 2.13 -10.09 2.69
CA ALA A 31 2.68 -10.48 1.39
C ALA A 31 4.16 -10.16 1.35
N GLY A 32 4.91 -10.93 0.58
CA GLY A 32 6.34 -10.74 0.39
C GLY A 32 7.19 -11.59 1.33
N MET A 33 8.36 -11.97 0.87
CA MET A 33 9.33 -12.81 1.58
C MET A 33 8.68 -14.08 2.16
N GLN A 34 8.73 -14.28 3.50
CA GLN A 34 8.22 -15.48 4.14
C GLN A 34 6.70 -15.68 3.96
N PHE A 35 5.97 -14.64 3.66
CA PHE A 35 4.52 -14.71 3.45
C PHE A 35 4.13 -15.08 2.02
N GLY A 36 5.05 -14.94 1.06
CA GLY A 36 4.77 -15.17 -0.34
C GLY A 36 3.71 -14.22 -0.88
N ARG A 37 2.71 -14.72 -1.56
CA ARG A 37 1.57 -14.02 -2.18
C ARG A 37 1.96 -13.13 -3.35
N ASN A 38 3.07 -12.40 -3.26
CA ASN A 38 3.51 -11.47 -4.30
C ASN A 38 3.93 -12.14 -5.61
N ASP A 39 4.05 -13.47 -5.63
CA ASP A 39 4.33 -14.26 -6.82
C ASP A 39 3.11 -15.07 -7.30
N GLN A 40 1.98 -14.92 -6.64
CA GLN A 40 0.75 -15.64 -7.01
C GLN A 40 0.01 -14.91 -8.13
N PRO A 41 -0.72 -15.65 -9.00
CA PRO A 41 -1.40 -15.02 -10.14
C PRO A 41 -2.37 -13.91 -9.76
N ASP A 42 -3.09 -14.05 -8.65
CA ASP A 42 -4.02 -13.02 -8.21
C ASP A 42 -3.30 -11.71 -7.84
N TYR A 43 -2.15 -11.82 -7.18
CA TYR A 43 -1.35 -10.65 -6.84
C TYR A 43 -0.70 -10.03 -8.07
N LEU A 44 -0.15 -10.86 -8.96
CA LEU A 44 0.50 -10.38 -10.18
C LEU A 44 -0.48 -9.68 -11.12
N ALA A 45 -1.77 -10.05 -11.05
CA ALA A 45 -2.80 -9.34 -11.80
C ALA A 45 -2.98 -7.90 -11.31
N MET A 46 -2.76 -7.66 -10.00
CA MET A 46 -2.81 -6.32 -9.42
C MET A 46 -1.51 -5.56 -9.63
N ASN A 47 -0.38 -6.24 -9.48
CA ASN A 47 0.95 -5.65 -9.54
C ASN A 47 1.88 -6.57 -10.31
N PRO A 48 2.06 -6.32 -11.63
CA PRO A 48 2.87 -7.20 -12.48
C PRO A 48 4.34 -7.31 -12.06
N ASN A 49 4.84 -6.34 -11.28
CA ASN A 49 6.22 -6.36 -10.77
C ASN A 49 6.41 -7.37 -9.64
N GLY A 50 5.34 -7.88 -9.04
CA GLY A 50 5.42 -8.83 -7.95
C GLY A 50 6.06 -8.28 -6.69
N ARG A 51 6.01 -6.97 -6.47
CA ARG A 51 6.61 -6.31 -5.31
C ARG A 51 5.55 -5.81 -4.35
N ILE A 52 5.96 -5.42 -3.16
CA ILE A 52 5.10 -4.81 -2.16
C ILE A 52 5.57 -3.37 -1.91
N PRO A 53 4.71 -2.45 -1.49
CA PRO A 53 3.29 -2.61 -1.20
C PRO A 53 2.41 -2.49 -2.45
N THR A 54 1.18 -2.98 -2.33
CA THR A 54 0.12 -2.70 -3.31
C THR A 54 -1.10 -2.18 -2.55
N LEU A 55 -1.63 -1.04 -2.99
CA LEU A 55 -2.82 -0.44 -2.40
C LEU A 55 -4.02 -0.76 -3.27
N VAL A 56 -5.12 -1.15 -2.62
CA VAL A 56 -6.41 -1.34 -3.28
C VAL A 56 -7.45 -0.50 -2.57
N GLU A 57 -8.09 0.40 -3.30
CA GLU A 57 -9.20 1.20 -2.79
C GLU A 57 -10.34 1.15 -3.80
N GLY A 58 -11.40 0.37 -3.49
CA GLY A 58 -12.46 0.11 -4.45
C GLY A 58 -11.89 -0.61 -5.66
N ASP A 59 -12.11 -0.04 -6.85
CA ASP A 59 -11.58 -0.57 -8.10
C ASP A 59 -10.19 0.00 -8.44
N TYR A 60 -9.68 0.90 -7.60
CA TYR A 60 -8.39 1.54 -7.84
C TYR A 60 -7.25 0.71 -7.24
N VAL A 61 -6.25 0.41 -8.05
CA VAL A 61 -5.09 -0.37 -7.63
C VAL A 61 -3.83 0.41 -7.96
N LEU A 62 -2.92 0.52 -6.99
CA LEU A 62 -1.69 1.29 -7.17
C LEU A 62 -0.54 0.60 -6.45
N TRP A 63 0.63 0.61 -7.06
CA TRP A 63 1.85 0.07 -6.45
C TRP A 63 2.97 1.10 -6.56
N GLU A 64 4.11 0.77 -5.96
CA GLU A 64 5.28 1.61 -5.75
C GLU A 64 5.01 2.61 -4.61
N SER A 65 5.80 2.49 -3.52
CA SER A 65 5.51 3.16 -2.26
C SER A 65 5.40 4.69 -2.38
N ASN A 66 6.26 5.32 -3.18
CA ASN A 66 6.21 6.77 -3.34
C ASN A 66 4.95 7.22 -4.07
N SER A 67 4.54 6.47 -5.10
CA SER A 67 3.29 6.75 -5.82
C SER A 67 2.08 6.54 -4.93
N VAL A 68 2.09 5.49 -4.10
CA VAL A 68 1.02 5.23 -3.13
C VAL A 68 0.92 6.39 -2.14
N MET A 69 2.04 6.87 -1.61
CA MET A 69 2.04 7.98 -0.66
C MET A 69 1.52 9.27 -1.29
N ARG A 70 1.90 9.56 -2.54
CA ARG A 70 1.38 10.72 -3.26
C ARG A 70 -0.14 10.63 -3.45
N TYR A 71 -0.63 9.46 -3.84
CA TYR A 71 -2.06 9.23 -3.99
C TYR A 71 -2.79 9.47 -2.67
N LEU A 72 -2.28 8.90 -1.57
CA LEU A 72 -2.90 9.07 -0.26
C LEU A 72 -2.97 10.54 0.15
N CYS A 73 -1.91 11.29 -0.07
CA CYS A 73 -1.89 12.71 0.24
C CYS A 73 -2.88 13.49 -0.61
N MET A 74 -2.99 13.17 -1.89
CA MET A 74 -3.93 13.86 -2.78
C MET A 74 -5.38 13.51 -2.48
N ALA A 75 -5.67 12.23 -2.25
CA ALA A 75 -7.04 11.75 -2.08
C ALA A 75 -7.58 11.96 -0.66
N HIS A 76 -6.72 11.88 0.35
CA HIS A 76 -7.13 11.87 1.76
C HIS A 76 -6.43 12.91 2.61
N GLY A 77 -5.44 13.62 2.07
CA GLY A 77 -4.51 14.42 2.87
C GLY A 77 -4.68 15.92 2.79
N GLN A 78 -5.66 16.45 2.08
CA GLN A 78 -5.83 17.90 1.96
C GLN A 78 -6.03 18.52 3.34
N GLY A 79 -5.20 19.54 3.64
CA GLY A 79 -5.21 20.18 4.94
C GLY A 79 -4.38 19.46 5.99
N SER A 80 -3.78 18.31 5.65
CA SER A 80 -2.92 17.54 6.54
C SER A 80 -1.47 18.04 6.47
N PRO A 81 -0.72 17.97 7.60
CA PRO A 81 0.71 18.34 7.58
C PRO A 81 1.57 17.45 6.67
N VAL A 82 1.10 16.25 6.31
CA VAL A 82 1.86 15.36 5.40
C VAL A 82 1.54 15.63 3.93
N TYR A 83 0.52 16.42 3.66
CA TYR A 83 0.19 16.81 2.30
C TYR A 83 1.24 17.77 1.75
#